data_048d3e22092688ebd0fd9cbb862a92ac
#
_entry.id   048d3e22092688ebd0fd9cbb862a92ac
#
_cell.length_a   1.000
_cell.length_b   1.000
_cell.length_c   1.000
_cell.angle_alpha   90.00
_cell.angle_beta   90.00
_cell.angle_gamma   90.00
#
_symmetry.space_group_name_H-M   'P 1'
#
loop_
_entity.id
_entity.type
_entity.pdbx_description
1 polymer ?
#
loop_
_entity_poly.entity_id
_entity_poly.type
_entity_poly.pdbx_seq_one_letter_code
_entity_poly.pdbx_strand_id
1 'polypeptide(L)'
;KGPARRGQANRVDLPTKNEQLKPAIERFLRKAWRRPPDEADTKRFVQLALATGSKPEDGFAAAMTAALVSPRFLFVVEADPQQGQTDRSLDGYELATRLSLFLWSSVPDDPLLDAATNGELGKPEGIRAQTERMLKDPKAKALSRNFTGQWLQLRNLKTIQPDPVRFPGITETLKEDMRSEEHTSELQSRQYLV
;
A
#
# COMPACT_ATOMS: atom_id res chain seq x y z
N LYS A 1 11.63 13.76 30.16
CA LYS A 1 11.29 13.57 28.74
C LYS A 1 10.21 12.50 28.68
N GLY A 2 8.96 12.89 28.48
CA GLY A 2 7.82 11.98 28.40
C GLY A 2 7.83 11.17 27.11
N PRO A 3 7.16 10.00 27.07
CA PRO A 3 7.13 9.15 25.89
C PRO A 3 6.39 9.85 24.74
N ALA A 4 7.00 9.81 23.56
CA ALA A 4 6.40 10.33 22.33
C ALA A 4 5.02 9.68 22.11
N ARG A 5 3.99 10.51 21.92
CA ARG A 5 2.61 10.10 21.65
C ARG A 5 2.55 9.30 20.34
N ARG A 6 2.62 7.97 20.42
CA ARG A 6 2.17 7.07 19.36
C ARG A 6 0.66 7.22 19.26
N GLY A 7 0.14 7.76 18.18
CA GLY A 7 -1.31 7.74 17.96
C GLY A 7 -1.94 8.88 17.18
N GLN A 8 -1.19 9.74 16.48
CA GLN A 8 -1.80 10.84 15.71
C GLN A 8 -1.81 10.65 14.19
N ALA A 9 -1.30 9.55 13.65
CA ALA A 9 -1.06 9.42 12.21
C ALA A 9 -2.27 8.98 11.36
N ASN A 10 -3.44 8.65 11.95
CA ASN A 10 -4.59 8.11 11.19
C ASN A 10 -5.97 8.62 11.66
N ARG A 11 -6.08 9.85 12.16
CA ARG A 11 -7.41 10.43 12.30
C ARG A 11 -7.86 10.94 10.93
N VAL A 12 -8.86 10.28 10.37
CA VAL A 12 -9.64 10.85 9.27
C VAL A 12 -10.43 11.99 9.88
N ASP A 13 -10.11 13.22 9.51
CA ASP A 13 -10.91 14.39 9.91
C ASP A 13 -12.27 14.27 9.20
N LEU A 14 -13.27 13.89 9.96
CA LEU A 14 -14.64 13.75 9.45
C LEU A 14 -15.21 15.13 9.10
N PRO A 15 -15.86 15.27 7.95
CA PRO A 15 -16.50 16.52 7.57
C PRO A 15 -17.69 16.79 8.49
N THR A 16 -17.70 17.94 9.14
CA THR A 16 -18.81 18.40 10.00
C THR A 16 -19.75 19.37 9.28
N LYS A 17 -19.36 19.81 8.07
CA LYS A 17 -20.12 20.72 7.20
C LYS A 17 -20.12 20.18 5.77
N ASN A 18 -21.20 20.45 5.02
CA ASN A 18 -21.34 20.01 3.62
C ASN A 18 -20.23 20.56 2.71
N GLU A 19 -19.71 21.75 2.98
CA GLU A 19 -18.60 22.37 2.24
C GLU A 19 -17.31 21.56 2.33
N GLN A 20 -17.14 20.78 3.41
CA GLN A 20 -15.97 19.94 3.65
C GLN A 20 -16.07 18.56 2.97
N LEU A 21 -17.26 18.17 2.48
CA LEU A 21 -17.48 16.88 1.84
C LEU A 21 -16.60 16.70 0.61
N LYS A 22 -16.59 17.67 -0.30
CA LYS A 22 -15.82 17.56 -1.54
C LYS A 22 -14.33 17.30 -1.28
N PRO A 23 -13.60 18.14 -0.54
CA PRO A 23 -12.18 17.92 -0.31
C PRO A 23 -11.90 16.65 0.51
N ALA A 24 -12.78 16.24 1.42
CA ALA A 24 -12.62 15.00 2.18
C ALA A 24 -12.80 13.78 1.28
N ILE A 25 -13.80 13.77 0.39
CA ILE A 25 -14.05 12.71 -0.58
C ILE A 25 -12.90 12.61 -1.58
N GLU A 26 -12.43 13.71 -2.16
CA GLU A 26 -11.31 13.73 -3.10
C GLU A 26 -10.05 13.12 -2.47
N ARG A 27 -9.72 13.50 -1.25
CA ARG A 27 -8.58 12.98 -0.50
C ARG A 27 -8.71 11.48 -0.26
N PHE A 28 -9.91 11.03 0.13
CA PHE A 28 -10.16 9.62 0.36
C PHE A 28 -10.08 8.80 -0.92
N LEU A 29 -10.76 9.24 -1.99
CA LEU A 29 -10.74 8.56 -3.29
C LEU A 29 -9.33 8.47 -3.87
N ARG A 30 -8.53 9.54 -3.77
CA ARG A 30 -7.14 9.55 -4.22
C ARG A 30 -6.31 8.42 -3.58
N LYS A 31 -6.49 8.21 -2.27
CA LYS A 31 -5.81 7.12 -1.55
C LYS A 31 -6.40 5.74 -1.87
N ALA A 32 -7.71 5.63 -1.84
CA ALA A 32 -8.40 4.37 -2.08
C ALA A 32 -8.17 3.84 -3.51
N TRP A 33 -8.22 4.72 -4.50
CA TRP A 33 -8.04 4.36 -5.91
C TRP A 33 -6.59 4.51 -6.41
N ARG A 34 -5.69 4.96 -5.54
CA ARG A 34 -4.27 5.11 -5.82
C ARG A 34 -3.96 6.10 -6.95
N ARG A 35 -4.92 6.96 -7.27
CA ARG A 35 -4.85 8.06 -8.25
C ARG A 35 -5.92 9.11 -7.96
N PRO A 36 -5.73 10.36 -8.40
CA PRO A 36 -6.77 11.38 -8.26
C PRO A 36 -8.08 10.94 -8.92
N PRO A 37 -9.24 11.17 -8.29
CA PRO A 37 -10.52 11.02 -8.96
C PRO A 37 -10.67 12.10 -10.03
N ASP A 38 -11.42 11.81 -11.09
CA ASP A 38 -11.84 12.83 -12.04
C ASP A 38 -13.00 13.67 -11.48
N GLU A 39 -13.37 14.74 -12.21
CA GLU A 39 -14.42 15.66 -11.76
C GLU A 39 -15.80 14.96 -11.73
N ALA A 40 -16.06 14.07 -12.68
CA ALA A 40 -17.33 13.32 -12.75
C ALA A 40 -17.47 12.37 -11.57
N ASP A 41 -16.38 11.65 -11.23
CA ASP A 41 -16.34 10.79 -10.05
C ASP A 41 -16.55 11.60 -8.78
N THR A 42 -15.78 12.68 -8.60
CA THR A 42 -15.92 13.57 -7.43
C THR A 42 -17.35 14.04 -7.27
N LYS A 43 -17.96 14.55 -8.35
CA LYS A 43 -19.35 15.02 -8.34
C LYS A 43 -20.33 13.92 -7.94
N ARG A 44 -20.18 12.72 -8.49
CA ARG A 44 -21.03 11.57 -8.20
C ARG A 44 -20.96 11.17 -6.73
N PHE A 45 -19.76 11.11 -6.14
CA PHE A 45 -19.58 10.75 -4.74
C PHE A 45 -20.06 11.84 -3.78
N VAL A 46 -19.89 13.13 -4.12
CA VAL A 46 -20.46 14.24 -3.36
C VAL A 46 -21.98 14.20 -3.39
N GLN A 47 -22.59 13.95 -4.56
CA GLN A 47 -24.05 13.79 -4.67
C GLN A 47 -24.56 12.62 -3.84
N LEU A 48 -23.88 11.48 -3.86
CA LEU A 48 -24.20 10.33 -3.02
C LEU A 48 -24.17 10.71 -1.53
N ALA A 49 -23.13 11.40 -1.09
CA ALA A 49 -23.00 11.84 0.31
C ALA A 49 -24.13 12.78 0.71
N LEU A 50 -24.48 13.73 -0.14
CA LEU A 50 -25.57 14.69 0.13
C LEU A 50 -26.97 14.04 0.14
N ALA A 51 -27.15 12.97 -0.65
CA ALA A 51 -28.43 12.26 -0.76
C ALA A 51 -28.68 11.24 0.36
N THR A 52 -27.60 10.71 0.98
CA THR A 52 -27.71 9.54 1.87
C THR A 52 -27.74 9.91 3.36
N GLY A 53 -27.10 11.01 3.75
CA GLY A 53 -26.93 11.33 5.18
C GLY A 53 -27.74 12.53 5.63
N SER A 54 -28.31 12.45 6.84
CA SER A 54 -28.87 13.60 7.54
C SER A 54 -27.79 14.55 8.08
N LYS A 55 -26.57 14.00 8.28
CA LYS A 55 -25.38 14.71 8.73
C LYS A 55 -24.25 14.50 7.74
N PRO A 56 -23.32 15.45 7.60
CA PRO A 56 -22.18 15.31 6.69
C PRO A 56 -21.33 14.07 6.96
N GLU A 57 -21.17 13.67 8.22
CA GLU A 57 -20.43 12.48 8.61
C GLU A 57 -21.05 11.20 8.05
N ASP A 58 -22.38 11.07 8.12
CA ASP A 58 -23.13 9.91 7.63
C ASP A 58 -23.03 9.80 6.11
N GLY A 59 -23.19 10.95 5.42
CA GLY A 59 -23.02 11.04 3.97
C GLY A 59 -21.61 10.69 3.53
N PHE A 60 -20.58 11.15 4.24
CA PHE A 60 -19.20 10.81 3.99
C PHE A 60 -18.95 9.32 4.18
N ALA A 61 -19.48 8.71 5.25
CA ALA A 61 -19.37 7.27 5.50
C ALA A 61 -20.01 6.45 4.36
N ALA A 62 -21.17 6.87 3.84
CA ALA A 62 -21.80 6.22 2.69
C ALA A 62 -20.92 6.33 1.43
N ALA A 63 -20.35 7.49 1.15
CA ALA A 63 -19.42 7.70 0.05
C ALA A 63 -18.16 6.82 0.18
N MET A 64 -17.55 6.74 1.38
CA MET A 64 -16.42 5.85 1.65
C MET A 64 -16.77 4.38 1.39
N THR A 65 -17.93 3.94 1.89
CA THR A 65 -18.41 2.56 1.67
C THR A 65 -18.55 2.25 0.18
N ALA A 66 -19.17 3.15 -0.59
CA ALA A 66 -19.31 2.99 -2.02
C ALA A 66 -17.95 2.95 -2.74
N ALA A 67 -16.99 3.76 -2.30
CA ALA A 67 -15.63 3.75 -2.85
C ALA A 67 -14.90 2.42 -2.59
N LEU A 68 -15.04 1.87 -1.38
CA LEU A 68 -14.37 0.62 -0.97
C LEU A 68 -14.95 -0.63 -1.64
N VAL A 69 -16.20 -0.62 -2.08
CA VAL A 69 -16.78 -1.72 -2.85
C VAL A 69 -16.63 -1.53 -4.36
N SER A 70 -16.04 -0.43 -4.80
CA SER A 70 -15.86 -0.14 -6.23
C SER A 70 -14.77 -1.02 -6.85
N PRO A 71 -14.87 -1.37 -8.14
CA PRO A 71 -13.82 -2.10 -8.85
C PRO A 71 -12.46 -1.39 -8.81
N ARG A 72 -12.42 -0.05 -8.80
CA ARG A 72 -11.17 0.73 -8.73
C ARG A 72 -10.41 0.54 -7.41
N PHE A 73 -11.11 0.21 -6.33
CA PHE A 73 -10.47 -0.13 -5.06
C PHE A 73 -10.08 -1.62 -5.00
N LEU A 74 -11.03 -2.51 -5.39
CA LEU A 74 -10.87 -3.96 -5.23
C LEU A 74 -9.81 -4.54 -6.17
N PHE A 75 -9.63 -3.94 -7.36
CA PHE A 75 -8.70 -4.44 -8.36
C PHE A 75 -7.58 -3.44 -8.65
N VAL A 76 -6.42 -3.96 -9.01
CA VAL A 76 -5.35 -3.19 -9.65
C VAL A 76 -5.59 -3.31 -11.16
N VAL A 77 -6.14 -2.24 -11.73
CA VAL A 77 -6.43 -2.18 -13.17
C VAL A 77 -5.34 -1.37 -13.85
N GLU A 78 -4.68 -1.99 -14.79
CA GLU A 78 -3.72 -1.36 -15.70
C GLU A 78 -4.32 -1.36 -17.10
N ALA A 79 -4.06 -0.31 -17.88
CA ALA A 79 -4.56 -0.26 -19.24
C ALA A 79 -3.86 -1.31 -20.12
N ASP A 80 -4.60 -1.88 -21.07
CA ASP A 80 -4.00 -2.79 -22.04
C ASP A 80 -3.10 -2.04 -23.03
N PRO A 81 -2.07 -2.70 -23.61
CA PRO A 81 -1.34 -2.16 -24.75
C PRO A 81 -2.28 -1.80 -25.90
N GLN A 82 -1.93 -0.78 -26.68
CA GLN A 82 -2.72 -0.45 -27.86
C GLN A 82 -2.67 -1.59 -28.89
N GLN A 83 -3.70 -1.68 -29.71
CA GLN A 83 -3.81 -2.74 -30.73
C GLN A 83 -2.55 -2.77 -31.62
N GLY A 84 -1.86 -3.90 -31.66
CA GLY A 84 -0.60 -4.08 -32.39
C GLY A 84 0.69 -3.79 -31.59
N GLN A 85 0.57 -3.42 -30.30
CA GLN A 85 1.70 -3.33 -29.37
C GLN A 85 1.73 -4.54 -28.45
N THR A 86 2.93 -5.06 -28.21
CA THR A 86 3.16 -6.18 -27.27
C THR A 86 3.37 -5.70 -25.83
N ASP A 87 3.76 -4.44 -25.68
CA ASP A 87 4.07 -3.81 -24.40
C ASP A 87 3.71 -2.33 -24.41
N ARG A 88 3.62 -1.75 -23.22
CA ARG A 88 3.51 -0.30 -23.01
C ARG A 88 4.21 0.12 -21.71
N SER A 89 4.61 1.36 -21.66
CA SER A 89 5.09 1.97 -20.42
C SER A 89 3.93 2.19 -19.44
N LEU A 90 4.17 1.91 -18.16
CA LEU A 90 3.23 2.22 -17.09
C LEU A 90 3.10 3.72 -16.93
N ASP A 91 1.91 4.19 -16.58
CA ASP A 91 1.74 5.56 -16.11
C ASP A 91 2.33 5.75 -14.70
N GLY A 92 2.49 7.00 -14.26
CA GLY A 92 3.08 7.30 -12.96
C GLY A 92 2.29 6.69 -11.79
N TYR A 93 0.98 6.61 -11.86
CA TYR A 93 0.13 6.05 -10.81
C TYR A 93 0.16 4.52 -10.80
N GLU A 94 0.23 3.90 -11.95
CA GLU A 94 0.41 2.44 -12.07
C GLU A 94 1.75 2.03 -11.47
N LEU A 95 2.81 2.79 -11.81
CA LEU A 95 4.15 2.56 -11.25
C LEU A 95 4.20 2.81 -9.74
N ALA A 96 3.57 3.88 -9.24
CA ALA A 96 3.44 4.15 -7.81
C ALA A 96 2.72 2.99 -7.10
N THR A 97 1.66 2.46 -7.70
CA THR A 97 0.90 1.33 -7.17
C THR A 97 1.77 0.08 -7.11
N ARG A 98 2.48 -0.26 -8.18
CA ARG A 98 3.40 -1.42 -8.20
C ARG A 98 4.51 -1.30 -7.17
N LEU A 99 5.17 -0.13 -7.09
CA LEU A 99 6.24 0.12 -6.11
C LEU A 99 5.73 -0.05 -4.68
N SER A 100 4.59 0.54 -4.35
CA SER A 100 4.06 0.46 -2.98
C SER A 100 3.59 -0.93 -2.60
N LEU A 101 2.93 -1.65 -3.50
CA LEU A 101 2.52 -3.02 -3.25
C LEU A 101 3.72 -3.96 -3.12
N PHE A 102 4.75 -3.78 -3.94
CA PHE A 102 5.96 -4.60 -3.89
C PHE A 102 6.79 -4.33 -2.63
N LEU A 103 7.12 -3.04 -2.35
CA LEU A 103 8.02 -2.68 -1.25
C LEU A 103 7.33 -2.69 0.12
N TRP A 104 6.05 -2.30 0.19
CA TRP A 104 5.33 -2.09 1.44
C TRP A 104 4.14 -3.01 1.65
N SER A 105 3.71 -3.76 0.61
CA SER A 105 2.45 -4.51 0.60
C SER A 105 1.26 -3.63 1.05
N SER A 106 1.26 -2.38 0.63
CA SER A 106 0.31 -1.36 1.04
C SER A 106 0.06 -0.37 -0.10
N VAL A 107 -0.95 0.48 0.07
CA VAL A 107 -1.25 1.57 -0.89
C VAL A 107 -0.15 2.64 -0.90
N PRO A 108 0.02 3.38 -2.03
CA PRO A 108 0.95 4.50 -2.10
C PRO A 108 0.67 5.55 -1.03
N ASP A 109 1.72 6.16 -0.50
CA ASP A 109 1.62 7.34 0.36
C ASP A 109 1.49 8.63 -0.47
N ASP A 110 1.17 9.74 0.21
CA ASP A 110 0.98 11.02 -0.47
C ASP A 110 2.24 11.48 -1.23
N PRO A 111 3.48 11.38 -0.70
CA PRO A 111 4.69 11.75 -1.45
C PRO A 111 4.88 10.93 -2.74
N LEU A 112 4.53 9.64 -2.73
CA LEU A 112 4.65 8.80 -3.93
C LEU A 112 3.59 9.15 -4.97
N LEU A 113 2.36 9.45 -4.53
CA LEU A 113 1.30 9.94 -5.41
C LEU A 113 1.58 11.34 -5.96
N ASP A 114 2.24 12.21 -5.17
CA ASP A 114 2.68 13.53 -5.64
C ASP A 114 3.77 13.41 -6.70
N ALA A 115 4.75 12.52 -6.50
CA ALA A 115 5.77 12.21 -7.50
C ALA A 115 5.17 11.68 -8.81
N ALA A 116 4.11 10.87 -8.73
CA ALA A 116 3.35 10.41 -9.90
C ALA A 116 2.66 11.58 -10.60
N THR A 117 2.01 12.47 -9.83
CA THR A 117 1.31 13.66 -10.36
C THR A 117 2.27 14.61 -11.08
N ASN A 118 3.46 14.80 -10.52
CA ASN A 118 4.51 15.71 -11.07
C ASN A 118 5.28 15.08 -12.25
N GLY A 119 4.97 13.84 -12.63
CA GLY A 119 5.67 13.13 -13.71
C GLY A 119 7.09 12.68 -13.34
N GLU A 120 7.48 12.74 -12.07
CA GLU A 120 8.81 12.33 -11.59
C GLU A 120 9.05 10.83 -11.80
N LEU A 121 8.00 10.01 -11.65
CA LEU A 121 8.08 8.57 -11.86
C LEU A 121 8.22 8.16 -13.34
N GLY A 122 8.11 9.10 -14.27
CA GLY A 122 8.47 8.88 -15.67
C GLY A 122 9.97 8.91 -15.93
N LYS A 123 10.80 9.25 -14.94
CA LYS A 123 12.26 9.38 -15.03
C LYS A 123 12.96 8.38 -14.11
N PRO A 124 14.06 7.74 -14.55
CA PRO A 124 14.81 6.78 -13.73
C PRO A 124 15.27 7.36 -12.38
N GLU A 125 15.67 8.63 -12.36
CA GLU A 125 16.14 9.32 -11.16
C GLU A 125 15.02 9.46 -10.12
N GLY A 126 13.80 9.80 -10.56
CA GLY A 126 12.65 9.92 -9.69
C GLY A 126 12.23 8.57 -9.11
N ILE A 127 12.22 7.50 -9.93
CA ILE A 127 11.98 6.14 -9.48
C ILE A 127 12.99 5.74 -8.43
N ARG A 128 14.28 6.00 -8.68
CA ARG A 128 15.36 5.67 -7.73
C ARG A 128 15.18 6.42 -6.41
N ALA A 129 14.95 7.73 -6.45
CA ALA A 129 14.78 8.55 -5.26
C ALA A 129 13.60 8.06 -4.39
N GLN A 130 12.46 7.75 -5.01
CA GLN A 130 11.31 7.22 -4.29
C GLN A 130 11.57 5.81 -3.74
N THR A 131 12.24 4.94 -4.50
CA THR A 131 12.61 3.60 -4.04
C THR A 131 13.54 3.65 -2.83
N GLU A 132 14.58 4.49 -2.86
CA GLU A 132 15.50 4.67 -1.73
C GLU A 132 14.78 5.21 -0.48
N ARG A 133 13.88 6.19 -0.67
CA ARG A 133 13.03 6.70 0.41
C ARG A 133 12.16 5.58 1.01
N MET A 134 11.52 4.81 0.15
CA MET A 134 10.59 3.75 0.55
C MET A 134 11.30 2.60 1.27
N LEU A 135 12.52 2.25 0.87
CA LEU A 135 13.33 1.24 1.55
C LEU A 135 13.77 1.67 2.96
N LYS A 136 13.89 2.98 3.22
CA LYS A 136 14.19 3.52 4.56
C LYS A 136 12.97 3.56 5.49
N ASP A 137 11.76 3.44 4.95
CA ASP A 137 10.52 3.42 5.75
C ASP A 137 10.36 2.07 6.48
N PRO A 138 9.87 2.07 7.73
CA PRO A 138 9.57 0.84 8.47
C PRO A 138 8.62 -0.13 7.73
N LYS A 139 7.77 0.34 6.84
CA LYS A 139 6.89 -0.49 6.01
C LYS A 139 7.66 -1.42 5.06
N ALA A 140 8.92 -1.10 4.70
CA ALA A 140 9.75 -1.94 3.86
C ALA A 140 10.02 -3.34 4.43
N LYS A 141 9.79 -3.54 5.74
CA LYS A 141 9.78 -4.87 6.37
C LYS A 141 8.79 -5.83 5.72
N ALA A 142 7.76 -5.31 5.06
CA ALA A 142 6.81 -6.13 4.33
C ALA A 142 7.45 -6.83 3.12
N LEU A 143 8.41 -6.18 2.45
CA LEU A 143 9.13 -6.78 1.32
C LEU A 143 9.87 -8.05 1.76
N SER A 144 10.71 -7.97 2.77
CA SER A 144 11.43 -9.13 3.29
C SER A 144 10.47 -10.22 3.74
N ARG A 145 9.51 -9.90 4.60
CA ARG A 145 8.53 -10.87 5.12
C ARG A 145 7.73 -11.58 4.02
N ASN A 146 7.27 -10.85 3.02
CA ASN A 146 6.41 -11.42 2.00
C ASN A 146 7.20 -12.09 0.89
N PHE A 147 8.26 -11.44 0.39
CA PHE A 147 9.08 -11.97 -0.69
C PHE A 147 9.93 -13.15 -0.20
N THR A 148 10.74 -12.95 0.84
CA THR A 148 11.64 -13.98 1.37
C THR A 148 10.86 -15.15 1.94
N GLY A 149 9.81 -14.87 2.73
CA GLY A 149 8.94 -15.89 3.29
C GLY A 149 8.23 -16.75 2.24
N GLN A 150 7.93 -16.18 1.08
CA GLN A 150 7.34 -16.92 -0.05
C GLN A 150 8.41 -17.64 -0.87
N TRP A 151 9.49 -16.96 -1.21
CA TRP A 151 10.59 -17.52 -2.02
C TRP A 151 11.27 -18.70 -1.34
N LEU A 152 11.59 -18.59 -0.04
CA LEU A 152 12.17 -19.64 0.77
C LEU A 152 11.14 -20.64 1.32
N GLN A 153 9.84 -20.45 0.99
CA GLN A 153 8.73 -21.29 1.47
C GLN A 153 8.66 -21.40 3.01
N LEU A 154 9.14 -20.38 3.73
CA LEU A 154 9.17 -20.37 5.20
C LEU A 154 7.77 -20.49 5.85
N ARG A 155 6.73 -20.14 5.09
CA ARG A 155 5.33 -20.34 5.53
C ARG A 155 5.01 -21.82 5.76
N ASN A 156 5.63 -22.71 5.01
CA ASN A 156 5.43 -24.16 5.12
C ASN A 156 6.13 -24.78 6.34
N LEU A 157 7.08 -24.08 6.97
CA LEU A 157 7.77 -24.58 8.17
C LEU A 157 6.82 -24.93 9.33
N LYS A 158 5.63 -24.31 9.38
CA LYS A 158 4.59 -24.63 10.38
C LYS A 158 3.94 -26.00 10.15
N THR A 159 3.82 -26.40 8.90
CA THR A 159 3.10 -27.61 8.49
C THR A 159 4.03 -28.79 8.22
N ILE A 160 5.31 -28.51 7.98
CA ILE A 160 6.32 -29.53 7.77
C ILE A 160 6.56 -30.28 9.08
N GLN A 161 6.32 -31.60 9.05
CA GLN A 161 6.66 -32.52 10.12
C GLN A 161 7.78 -33.44 9.60
N PRO A 162 9.06 -33.09 9.77
CA PRO A 162 10.16 -33.94 9.38
C PRO A 162 10.16 -35.24 10.18
N ASP A 163 10.62 -36.32 9.56
CA ASP A 163 10.81 -37.61 10.24
C ASP A 163 11.80 -37.40 11.41
N PRO A 164 11.38 -37.60 12.68
CA PRO A 164 12.22 -37.33 13.85
C PRO A 164 13.40 -38.27 13.95
N VAL A 165 13.36 -39.43 13.28
CA VAL A 165 14.47 -40.39 13.26
C VAL A 165 15.55 -39.93 12.28
N ARG A 166 15.15 -39.37 11.14
CA ARG A 166 16.10 -38.86 10.12
C ARG A 166 16.61 -37.46 10.44
N PHE A 167 15.78 -36.65 11.09
CA PHE A 167 16.06 -35.23 11.38
C PHE A 167 15.83 -34.90 12.84
N PRO A 168 16.54 -35.50 13.79
CA PRO A 168 16.29 -35.33 15.23
C PRO A 168 16.55 -33.91 15.75
N GLY A 169 17.30 -33.10 14.98
CA GLY A 169 17.62 -31.71 15.33
C GLY A 169 16.58 -30.67 14.93
N ILE A 170 15.53 -31.03 14.18
CA ILE A 170 14.50 -30.07 13.77
C ILE A 170 13.41 -30.00 14.86
N THR A 171 13.62 -29.07 15.78
CA THR A 171 12.68 -28.76 16.87
C THR A 171 11.75 -27.62 16.49
N GLU A 172 10.65 -27.44 17.22
CA GLU A 172 9.77 -26.27 17.02
C GLU A 172 10.53 -24.96 17.28
N THR A 173 11.41 -24.94 18.27
CA THR A 173 12.28 -23.80 18.56
C THR A 173 13.16 -23.45 17.34
N LEU A 174 13.80 -24.45 16.72
CA LEU A 174 14.59 -24.21 15.51
C LEU A 174 13.75 -23.65 14.36
N LYS A 175 12.50 -24.14 14.18
CA LYS A 175 11.60 -23.61 13.16
C LYS A 175 11.17 -22.16 13.47
N GLU A 176 11.07 -21.78 14.75
CA GLU A 176 10.81 -20.41 15.18
C GLU A 176 12.02 -19.51 14.95
N ASP A 177 13.21 -20.00 15.27
CA ASP A 177 14.47 -19.29 15.04
C ASP A 177 14.71 -19.04 13.54
N MET A 178 14.51 -20.04 12.69
CA MET A 178 14.60 -19.89 11.23
C MET A 178 13.65 -18.80 10.70
N ARG A 179 12.49 -18.62 11.32
CA ARG A 179 11.56 -17.53 10.99
C ARG A 179 11.98 -16.18 11.56
N SER A 180 12.62 -16.17 12.73
CA SER A 180 13.06 -14.92 13.38
C SER A 180 14.35 -14.38 12.75
N GLU A 181 15.23 -15.24 12.25
CA GLU A 181 16.43 -14.84 11.50
C GLU A 181 16.11 -14.11 10.21
N GLU A 182 14.93 -14.37 9.60
CA GLU A 182 14.40 -13.57 8.51
C GLU A 182 14.38 -12.08 8.90
N HIS A 183 14.04 -11.76 10.15
CA HIS A 183 14.03 -10.38 10.66
C HIS A 183 15.44 -9.82 10.92
N THR A 184 16.41 -10.67 11.23
CA THR A 184 17.79 -10.26 11.57
C THR A 184 18.62 -10.03 10.33
N SER A 185 18.50 -10.88 9.31
CA SER A 185 19.17 -10.70 8.02
C SER A 185 18.68 -9.45 7.29
N GLU A 186 17.44 -9.01 7.57
CA GLU A 186 16.88 -7.76 7.08
C GLU A 186 17.60 -6.51 7.63
N LEU A 187 18.00 -6.54 8.90
CA LEU A 187 18.77 -5.46 9.53
C LEU A 187 20.18 -5.37 8.94
N GLN A 188 20.79 -6.51 8.60
CA GLN A 188 22.11 -6.55 7.97
C GLN A 188 22.07 -6.08 6.51
N SER A 189 21.05 -6.46 5.72
CA SER A 189 20.93 -6.00 4.33
C SER A 189 20.74 -4.48 4.23
N ARG A 190 20.11 -3.84 5.23
CA ARG A 190 19.99 -2.38 5.31
C ARG A 190 21.32 -1.66 5.52
N GLN A 191 22.31 -2.29 6.17
CA GLN A 191 23.64 -1.71 6.36
C GLN A 191 24.50 -1.72 5.08
N TYR A 192 24.18 -2.59 4.12
CA TYR A 192 24.92 -2.73 2.87
C TYR A 192 24.28 -1.99 1.68
N LEU A 193 23.09 -1.40 1.85
CA LEU A 193 22.36 -0.66 0.80
C LEU A 193 22.42 0.87 0.99
N VAL A 194 23.24 1.37 1.89
CA VAL A 194 23.47 2.82 2.11
C VAL A 194 24.83 3.23 1.57
#